data_b1f6a9503584cf08982851da72bb51f6
#
_entry.id   b1f6a9503584cf08982851da72bb51f6
#
_cell.length_a   1.000
_cell.length_b   1.000
_cell.length_c   1.000
_cell.angle_alpha   90.00
_cell.angle_beta   90.00
_cell.angle_gamma   90.00
#
_symmetry.space_group_name_H-M   'P 1'
#
loop_
_entity.id
_entity.type
_entity.pdbx_description
1 polymer ?
#
loop_
_entity_poly.entity_id
_entity_poly.type
_entity_poly.pdbx_seq_one_letter_code
_entity_poly.pdbx_strand_id
1 'polypeptide(L)'
;VVGGYSFYQSQFNRATQAKRQVGSNIKPFVYSAAINSGYTLASIINDAPINQWNAATGVAWRPQNSPAEYDGPIRMRKALGKSKNVVSVGLLRGGGLRETANYLTRFGFNKEDIPLDETVSLGSSSHTPLEVVRGMSVIANGGYLVNPHFISEVLDENGEQLWQTNPVWACHRCEEEDESATSQP
;
A
#
# COMPACT_ATOMS: atom_id res chain seq x y z
N VAL A 1 -13.19 -0.63 -8.98
CA VAL A 1 -12.64 0.70 -9.34
C VAL A 1 -13.32 1.20 -10.59
N VAL A 2 -13.70 2.47 -10.63
CA VAL A 2 -14.40 3.09 -11.77
C VAL A 2 -13.58 4.29 -12.28
N GLY A 3 -13.27 4.32 -13.58
CA GLY A 3 -12.40 5.32 -14.19
C GLY A 3 -13.07 6.67 -14.44
N GLY A 4 -14.37 6.71 -14.68
CA GLY A 4 -15.13 7.92 -14.94
C GLY A 4 -16.59 7.62 -15.22
N TYR A 5 -17.40 8.66 -15.32
CA TYR A 5 -18.85 8.55 -15.57
C TYR A 5 -19.15 8.19 -17.04
N SER A 6 -18.46 8.85 -17.99
CA SER A 6 -18.69 8.64 -19.42
C SER A 6 -17.41 8.93 -20.20
N PHE A 7 -17.06 8.03 -21.12
CA PHE A 7 -15.94 8.18 -22.04
C PHE A 7 -16.12 9.38 -22.97
N TYR A 8 -17.34 9.67 -23.41
CA TYR A 8 -17.64 10.80 -24.29
C TYR A 8 -17.44 12.15 -23.61
N GLN A 9 -17.63 12.23 -22.28
CA GLN A 9 -17.39 13.46 -21.51
C GLN A 9 -15.91 13.62 -21.13
N SER A 10 -15.22 12.54 -20.87
CA SER A 10 -13.81 12.57 -20.50
C SER A 10 -13.16 11.20 -20.76
N GLN A 11 -12.13 11.22 -21.60
CA GLN A 11 -11.30 10.03 -21.86
C GLN A 11 -10.25 9.80 -20.77
N PHE A 12 -10.14 10.71 -19.80
CA PHE A 12 -9.23 10.59 -18.68
C PHE A 12 -9.71 9.51 -17.69
N ASN A 13 -9.05 8.37 -17.69
CA ASN A 13 -9.38 7.27 -16.78
C ASN A 13 -8.82 7.53 -15.38
N ARG A 14 -9.66 7.97 -14.48
CA ARG A 14 -9.28 8.32 -13.10
C ARG A 14 -8.76 7.15 -12.31
N ALA A 15 -9.18 5.93 -12.63
CA ALA A 15 -8.71 4.73 -11.92
C ALA A 15 -7.21 4.46 -12.17
N THR A 16 -6.74 4.72 -13.40
CA THR A 16 -5.39 4.37 -13.86
C THR A 16 -4.46 5.57 -14.07
N GLN A 17 -5.02 6.78 -14.19
CA GLN A 17 -4.25 7.97 -14.58
C GLN A 17 -4.22 9.05 -13.49
N ALA A 18 -5.25 9.13 -12.63
CA ALA A 18 -5.32 10.17 -11.61
C ALA A 18 -4.47 9.82 -10.39
N LYS A 19 -3.24 10.33 -10.34
CA LYS A 19 -2.42 10.28 -9.12
C LYS A 19 -2.93 11.30 -8.10
N ARG A 20 -3.18 10.87 -6.88
CA ARG A 20 -3.61 11.69 -5.74
C ARG A 20 -2.88 11.25 -4.48
N GLN A 21 -2.64 12.20 -3.59
CA GLN A 21 -2.13 11.88 -2.26
C GLN A 21 -3.07 10.87 -1.58
N VAL A 22 -2.48 9.77 -1.12
CA VAL A 22 -3.26 8.65 -0.58
C VAL A 22 -3.74 8.88 0.85
N GLY A 23 -3.12 9.81 1.55
CA GLY A 23 -3.47 10.12 2.93
C GLY A 23 -3.41 8.88 3.82
N SER A 24 -4.36 8.74 4.72
CA SER A 24 -4.40 7.62 5.67
C SER A 24 -4.55 6.22 5.05
N ASN A 25 -4.81 6.11 3.74
CA ASN A 25 -4.79 4.81 3.06
C ASN A 25 -3.38 4.18 3.02
N ILE A 26 -2.32 4.96 3.25
CA ILE A 26 -0.95 4.43 3.34
C ILE A 26 -0.71 3.66 4.65
N LYS A 27 -1.47 3.93 5.71
CA LYS A 27 -1.18 3.41 7.06
C LYS A 27 -1.15 1.89 7.15
N PRO A 28 -2.05 1.11 6.56
CA PRO A 28 -1.96 -0.35 6.59
C PRO A 28 -0.59 -0.87 6.10
N PHE A 29 -0.02 -0.24 5.08
CA PHE A 29 1.28 -0.61 4.51
C PHE A 29 2.45 -0.20 5.41
N VAL A 30 2.41 1.00 6.01
CA VAL A 30 3.39 1.46 7.00
C VAL A 30 3.38 0.58 8.24
N TYR A 31 2.20 0.20 8.70
CA TYR A 31 2.05 -0.72 9.84
C TYR A 31 2.53 -2.14 9.50
N SER A 32 2.33 -2.59 8.27
CA SER A 32 2.88 -3.85 7.78
C SER A 32 4.42 -3.82 7.76
N ALA A 33 5.03 -2.71 7.31
CA ALA A 33 6.46 -2.51 7.38
C ALA A 33 6.99 -2.54 8.81
N ALA A 34 6.28 -1.91 9.76
CA ALA A 34 6.63 -1.95 11.17
C ALA A 34 6.57 -3.38 11.74
N ILE A 35 5.54 -4.17 11.39
CA ILE A 35 5.44 -5.59 11.78
C ILE A 35 6.65 -6.37 11.23
N ASN A 36 7.02 -6.15 9.97
CA ASN A 36 8.20 -6.77 9.38
C ASN A 36 9.50 -6.39 10.09
N SER A 37 9.54 -5.23 10.74
CA SER A 37 10.68 -4.74 11.55
C SER A 37 10.63 -5.21 13.02
N GLY A 38 9.73 -6.14 13.38
CA GLY A 38 9.64 -6.76 14.70
C GLY A 38 8.57 -6.20 15.62
N TYR A 39 7.79 -5.19 15.20
CA TYR A 39 6.62 -4.77 15.96
C TYR A 39 5.50 -5.83 15.86
N THR A 40 4.58 -5.78 16.81
CA THR A 40 3.37 -6.60 16.80
C THR A 40 2.14 -5.73 16.93
N LEU A 41 0.97 -6.24 16.60
CA LEU A 41 -0.29 -5.53 16.81
C LEU A 41 -0.56 -5.16 18.28
N ALA A 42 0.13 -5.82 19.22
CA ALA A 42 0.06 -5.56 20.66
C ALA A 42 1.11 -4.54 21.13
N SER A 43 2.13 -4.24 20.31
CA SER A 43 3.16 -3.23 20.64
C SER A 43 2.53 -1.92 21.06
N ILE A 44 3.06 -1.31 22.12
CA ILE A 44 2.60 -0.05 22.66
C ILE A 44 3.47 1.06 22.07
N ILE A 45 2.82 2.04 21.44
CA ILE A 45 3.45 3.23 20.89
C ILE A 45 2.87 4.44 21.61
N ASN A 46 3.71 5.43 21.89
CA ASN A 46 3.24 6.65 22.55
C ASN A 46 2.58 7.60 21.54
N ASP A 47 1.28 7.82 21.70
CA ASP A 47 0.50 8.82 20.95
C ASP A 47 0.59 10.16 21.69
N ALA A 48 1.65 10.91 21.47
CA ALA A 48 1.94 12.19 22.09
C ALA A 48 2.39 13.23 21.03
N PRO A 49 2.21 14.53 21.29
CA PRO A 49 2.63 15.58 20.34
C PRO A 49 4.09 15.44 19.91
N ILE A 50 4.33 15.52 18.60
CA ILE A 50 5.66 15.58 18.01
C ILE A 50 5.97 17.05 17.67
N ASN A 51 7.13 17.51 18.09
CA ASN A 51 7.66 18.81 17.75
C ASN A 51 9.11 18.63 17.27
N GLN A 52 9.31 18.69 15.96
CA GLN A 52 10.64 18.52 15.37
C GLN A 52 11.07 19.81 14.70
N TRP A 53 12.11 20.40 15.24
CA TRP A 53 12.75 21.57 14.64
C TRP A 53 13.57 21.15 13.41
N ASN A 54 13.33 21.83 12.28
CA ASN A 54 14.17 21.69 11.10
C ASN A 54 15.10 22.90 11.00
N ALA A 55 16.37 22.69 11.32
CA ALA A 55 17.38 23.76 11.33
C ALA A 55 17.62 24.37 9.94
N ALA A 56 17.40 23.60 8.86
CA ALA A 56 17.64 24.07 7.50
C ALA A 56 16.52 25.02 7.01
N THR A 57 15.29 24.81 7.46
CA THR A 57 14.13 25.64 7.04
C THR A 57 13.71 26.65 8.10
N GLY A 58 14.21 26.54 9.32
CA GLY A 58 13.78 27.39 10.45
C GLY A 58 12.35 27.13 10.90
N VAL A 59 11.70 26.03 10.45
CA VAL A 59 10.31 25.71 10.76
C VAL A 59 10.23 24.40 11.53
N ALA A 60 9.36 24.37 12.54
CA ALA A 60 9.07 23.12 13.25
C ALA A 60 8.01 22.30 12.52
N TRP A 61 8.32 21.04 12.22
CA TRP A 61 7.32 20.10 11.77
C TRP A 61 6.56 19.51 12.97
N ARG A 62 5.24 19.67 12.95
CA ARG A 62 4.35 19.31 14.06
C ARG A 62 3.15 18.53 13.53
N PRO A 63 3.32 17.23 13.18
CA PRO A 63 2.19 16.41 12.77
C PRO A 63 1.20 16.28 13.93
N GLN A 64 -0.10 16.38 13.61
CA GLN A 64 -1.17 16.28 14.58
C GLN A 64 -2.13 15.15 14.21
N ASN A 65 -2.78 14.57 15.23
CA ASN A 65 -3.93 13.70 15.01
C ASN A 65 -5.13 14.51 14.50
N SER A 66 -6.12 13.85 13.93
CA SER A 66 -7.39 14.45 13.56
C SER A 66 -8.54 13.60 14.13
N PRO A 67 -9.25 14.12 15.15
CA PRO A 67 -9.03 15.38 15.90
C PRO A 67 -7.69 15.41 16.64
N ALA A 68 -7.26 16.62 17.07
CA ALA A 68 -5.97 16.83 17.75
C ALA A 68 -6.00 16.34 19.21
N GLU A 69 -6.33 15.08 19.39
CA GLU A 69 -6.41 14.36 20.66
C GLU A 69 -5.33 13.27 20.72
N TYR A 70 -4.76 13.09 21.91
CA TYR A 70 -3.67 12.15 22.15
C TYR A 70 -4.06 11.15 23.24
N ASP A 71 -3.87 9.87 22.96
CA ASP A 71 -4.24 8.77 23.86
C ASP A 71 -3.07 8.31 24.77
N GLY A 72 -1.87 8.91 24.63
CA GLY A 72 -0.68 8.42 25.33
C GLY A 72 -0.26 7.03 24.85
N PRO A 73 0.19 6.14 25.77
CA PRO A 73 0.56 4.77 25.40
C PRO A 73 -0.64 3.99 24.85
N ILE A 74 -0.62 3.67 23.56
CA ILE A 74 -1.71 2.98 22.84
C ILE A 74 -1.19 1.77 22.08
N ARG A 75 -1.97 0.69 22.05
CA ARG A 75 -1.62 -0.49 21.24
C ARG A 75 -1.69 -0.16 19.74
N MET A 76 -0.71 -0.66 19.00
CA MET A 76 -0.59 -0.47 17.55
C MET A 76 -1.90 -0.77 16.80
N ARG A 77 -2.59 -1.88 17.11
CA ARG A 77 -3.90 -2.22 16.55
C ARG A 77 -4.94 -1.11 16.75
N LYS A 78 -5.03 -0.57 17.98
CA LYS A 78 -6.00 0.47 18.32
C LYS A 78 -5.65 1.78 17.62
N ALA A 79 -4.36 2.10 17.52
CA ALA A 79 -3.87 3.29 16.84
C ALA A 79 -4.19 3.27 15.33
N LEU A 80 -4.06 2.10 14.68
CA LEU A 80 -4.47 1.92 13.28
C LEU A 80 -5.98 2.12 13.12
N GLY A 81 -6.80 1.49 13.95
CA GLY A 81 -8.26 1.62 13.90
C GLY A 81 -8.77 3.05 14.15
N LYS A 82 -8.04 3.83 14.96
CA LYS A 82 -8.30 5.25 15.17
C LYS A 82 -7.59 6.17 14.16
N SER A 83 -6.83 5.61 13.24
CA SER A 83 -6.06 6.36 12.23
C SER A 83 -5.13 7.43 12.85
N LYS A 84 -4.45 7.12 13.96
CA LYS A 84 -3.56 8.04 14.65
C LYS A 84 -2.35 8.42 13.80
N ASN A 85 -2.18 9.72 13.52
CA ASN A 85 -1.11 10.24 12.68
C ASN A 85 0.25 10.13 13.36
N VAL A 86 0.31 10.57 14.61
CA VAL A 86 1.55 10.62 15.39
C VAL A 86 2.13 9.22 15.59
N VAL A 87 1.27 8.23 15.82
CA VAL A 87 1.70 6.83 15.94
C VAL A 87 2.29 6.33 14.61
N SER A 88 1.70 6.68 13.46
CA SER A 88 2.24 6.29 12.14
C SER A 88 3.64 6.86 11.91
N VAL A 89 3.87 8.13 12.31
CA VAL A 89 5.21 8.75 12.29
C VAL A 89 6.17 8.01 13.23
N GLY A 90 5.73 7.69 14.44
CA GLY A 90 6.54 6.94 15.41
C GLY A 90 6.97 5.56 14.89
N LEU A 91 6.06 4.84 14.24
CA LEU A 91 6.35 3.54 13.63
C LEU A 91 7.34 3.67 12.47
N LEU A 92 7.19 4.69 11.62
CA LEU A 92 8.14 4.96 10.54
C LEU A 92 9.56 5.23 11.08
N ARG A 93 9.66 6.02 12.14
CA ARG A 93 10.95 6.31 12.80
C ARG A 93 11.59 5.05 13.39
N GLY A 94 10.78 4.23 14.06
CA GLY A 94 11.23 2.99 14.68
C GLY A 94 11.64 1.92 13.66
N GLY A 95 10.96 1.83 12.52
CA GLY A 95 11.25 0.89 11.44
C GLY A 95 12.30 1.36 10.43
N GLY A 96 12.63 2.66 10.44
CA GLY A 96 13.52 3.28 9.47
C GLY A 96 12.78 3.78 8.22
N LEU A 97 13.16 4.99 7.79
CA LEU A 97 12.52 5.64 6.63
C LEU A 97 12.78 4.88 5.33
N ARG A 98 14.04 4.54 5.06
CA ARG A 98 14.45 3.85 3.82
C ARG A 98 13.90 2.43 3.77
N GLU A 99 13.94 1.74 4.90
CA GLU A 99 13.44 0.39 5.08
C GLU A 99 11.93 0.35 4.81
N THR A 100 11.19 1.29 5.40
CA THR A 100 9.75 1.42 5.16
C THR A 100 9.46 1.75 3.70
N ALA A 101 10.14 2.73 3.09
CA ALA A 101 9.96 3.08 1.68
C ALA A 101 10.23 1.89 0.75
N ASN A 102 11.31 1.12 1.00
CA ASN A 102 11.58 -0.09 0.24
C ASN A 102 10.52 -1.18 0.49
N TYR A 103 9.99 -1.29 1.70
CA TYR A 103 8.94 -2.26 1.99
C TYR A 103 7.62 -1.94 1.27
N LEU A 104 7.29 -0.67 1.12
CA LEU A 104 6.10 -0.23 0.38
C LEU A 104 6.10 -0.70 -1.08
N THR A 105 7.26 -0.82 -1.71
CA THR A 105 7.35 -1.32 -3.10
C THR A 105 6.87 -2.76 -3.25
N ARG A 106 6.89 -3.56 -2.17
CA ARG A 106 6.37 -4.95 -2.17
C ARG A 106 4.86 -5.02 -2.38
N PHE A 107 4.15 -3.92 -2.14
CA PHE A 107 2.72 -3.78 -2.44
C PHE A 107 2.44 -3.25 -3.85
N GLY A 108 3.48 -3.09 -4.67
CA GLY A 108 3.37 -2.63 -6.05
C GLY A 108 3.41 -1.12 -6.23
N PHE A 109 3.76 -0.36 -5.18
CA PHE A 109 3.98 1.07 -5.29
C PHE A 109 5.33 1.36 -5.96
N ASN A 110 5.35 2.31 -6.90
CA ASN A 110 6.59 2.71 -7.56
C ASN A 110 7.48 3.48 -6.58
N LYS A 111 8.75 3.11 -6.53
CA LYS A 111 9.73 3.72 -5.63
C LYS A 111 9.87 5.23 -5.85
N GLU A 112 9.76 5.68 -7.08
CA GLU A 112 9.89 7.09 -7.49
C GLU A 112 8.74 7.96 -6.97
N ASP A 113 7.57 7.36 -6.72
CA ASP A 113 6.40 8.05 -6.19
C ASP A 113 6.39 8.12 -4.65
N ILE A 114 7.37 7.47 -3.97
CA ILE A 114 7.48 7.42 -2.51
C ILE A 114 8.49 8.45 -2.04
N PRO A 115 8.07 9.55 -1.39
CA PRO A 115 8.99 10.54 -0.85
C PRO A 115 9.84 9.95 0.27
N LEU A 116 11.12 10.32 0.32
CA LEU A 116 12.05 9.88 1.37
C LEU A 116 12.08 10.88 2.52
N ASP A 117 10.90 11.15 3.08
CA ASP A 117 10.72 11.95 4.28
C ASP A 117 9.58 11.39 5.16
N GLU A 118 9.43 11.90 6.36
CA GLU A 118 8.50 11.35 7.35
C GLU A 118 7.02 11.53 6.97
N THR A 119 6.71 12.43 6.02
CA THR A 119 5.34 12.67 5.56
C THR A 119 4.76 11.48 4.81
N VAL A 120 5.61 10.56 4.31
CA VAL A 120 5.16 9.30 3.69
C VAL A 120 4.26 8.50 4.63
N SER A 121 4.53 8.52 5.94
CA SER A 121 3.69 7.83 6.94
C SER A 121 2.28 8.39 7.07
N LEU A 122 2.05 9.58 6.53
CA LEU A 122 0.77 10.30 6.49
C LEU A 122 0.14 10.30 5.09
N GLY A 123 0.81 9.66 4.12
CA GLY A 123 0.32 9.50 2.76
C GLY A 123 0.56 10.71 1.85
N SER A 124 1.71 11.35 1.97
CA SER A 124 2.16 12.40 1.02
C SER A 124 2.46 11.86 -0.37
N SER A 125 2.73 10.55 -0.51
CA SER A 125 2.90 9.89 -1.80
C SER A 125 1.62 9.97 -2.64
N SER A 126 1.79 10.10 -3.96
CA SER A 126 0.68 10.21 -4.91
C SER A 126 0.59 8.97 -5.76
N HIS A 127 -0.55 8.27 -5.66
CA HIS A 127 -0.82 7.03 -6.38
C HIS A 127 -2.19 7.07 -7.02
N THR A 128 -2.40 6.22 -8.02
CA THR A 128 -3.71 6.02 -8.64
C THR A 128 -4.60 5.16 -7.75
N PRO A 129 -5.94 5.27 -7.88
CA PRO A 129 -6.86 4.36 -7.18
C PRO A 129 -6.57 2.88 -7.44
N LEU A 130 -6.15 2.52 -8.65
CA LEU A 130 -5.82 1.14 -9.01
C LEU A 130 -4.58 0.64 -8.27
N GLU A 131 -3.52 1.47 -8.15
CA GLU A 131 -2.32 1.11 -7.37
C GLU A 131 -2.64 0.87 -5.90
N VAL A 132 -3.47 1.73 -5.30
CA VAL A 132 -3.89 1.59 -3.89
C VAL A 132 -4.71 0.31 -3.70
N VAL A 133 -5.67 0.03 -4.60
CA VAL A 133 -6.50 -1.20 -4.53
C VAL A 133 -5.63 -2.43 -4.73
N ARG A 134 -4.68 -2.40 -5.67
CA ARG A 134 -3.70 -3.47 -5.87
C ARG A 134 -2.90 -3.76 -4.61
N GLY A 135 -2.39 -2.71 -3.94
CA GLY A 135 -1.69 -2.85 -2.67
C GLY A 135 -2.59 -3.44 -1.57
N MET A 136 -3.84 -2.98 -1.44
CA MET A 136 -4.80 -3.52 -0.48
C MET A 136 -5.14 -4.99 -0.76
N SER A 137 -5.18 -5.39 -2.03
CA SER A 137 -5.44 -6.78 -2.41
C SER A 137 -4.36 -7.74 -1.90
N VAL A 138 -3.12 -7.30 -1.75
CA VAL A 138 -2.04 -8.10 -1.15
C VAL A 138 -2.41 -8.53 0.26
N ILE A 139 -2.94 -7.60 1.05
CA ILE A 139 -3.37 -7.90 2.44
C ILE A 139 -4.58 -8.86 2.44
N ALA A 140 -5.49 -8.70 1.47
CA ALA A 140 -6.73 -9.47 1.42
C ALA A 140 -6.55 -10.91 0.91
N ASN A 141 -5.54 -11.17 0.06
CA ASN A 141 -5.36 -12.46 -0.60
C ASN A 141 -4.17 -13.29 -0.05
N GLY A 142 -3.79 -13.05 1.19
CA GLY A 142 -2.75 -13.84 1.84
C GLY A 142 -1.30 -13.40 1.56
N GLY A 143 -1.11 -12.20 1.04
CA GLY A 143 0.22 -11.61 0.86
C GLY A 143 0.74 -11.59 -0.58
N TYR A 144 -0.03 -12.07 -1.53
CA TYR A 144 0.40 -12.16 -2.94
C TYR A 144 0.08 -10.89 -3.71
N LEU A 145 1.09 -10.33 -4.38
CA LEU A 145 0.91 -9.19 -5.29
C LEU A 145 0.38 -9.69 -6.64
N VAL A 146 -0.81 -9.21 -7.01
CA VAL A 146 -1.46 -9.57 -8.27
C VAL A 146 -1.29 -8.47 -9.32
N ASN A 147 -1.31 -8.85 -10.60
CA ASN A 147 -1.37 -7.92 -11.71
C ASN A 147 -2.82 -7.80 -12.18
N PRO A 148 -3.45 -6.62 -12.03
CA PRO A 148 -4.82 -6.41 -12.48
C PRO A 148 -4.89 -6.46 -14.01
N HIS A 149 -5.93 -7.07 -14.54
CA HIS A 149 -6.25 -7.09 -15.96
C HIS A 149 -7.72 -6.76 -16.17
N PHE A 150 -8.07 -6.24 -17.34
CA PHE A 150 -9.44 -5.81 -17.67
C PHE A 150 -10.08 -6.71 -18.72
N ILE A 151 -9.26 -7.44 -19.50
CA ILE A 151 -9.71 -8.32 -20.57
C ILE A 151 -9.28 -9.72 -20.15
N SER A 152 -10.22 -10.65 -20.03
CA SER A 152 -9.95 -12.05 -19.72
C SER A 152 -9.68 -12.85 -20.99
N GLU A 153 -10.45 -12.61 -22.04
CA GLU A 153 -10.34 -13.28 -23.32
C GLU A 153 -10.83 -12.39 -24.46
N VAL A 154 -10.41 -12.70 -25.67
CA VAL A 154 -10.89 -12.10 -26.92
C VAL A 154 -11.29 -13.24 -27.83
N LEU A 155 -12.54 -13.21 -28.31
CA LEU A 155 -13.09 -14.20 -29.23
C LEU A 155 -13.29 -13.56 -30.61
N ASP A 156 -13.28 -14.35 -31.66
CA ASP A 156 -13.68 -13.94 -33.00
C ASP A 156 -15.21 -13.97 -33.17
N GLU A 157 -15.70 -13.68 -34.39
CA GLU A 157 -17.12 -13.70 -34.74
C GLU A 157 -17.77 -15.11 -34.70
N ASN A 158 -16.96 -16.17 -34.71
CA ASN A 158 -17.39 -17.55 -34.63
C ASN A 158 -17.35 -18.11 -33.21
N GLY A 159 -16.83 -17.29 -32.23
CA GLY A 159 -16.61 -17.70 -30.87
C GLY A 159 -15.29 -18.44 -30.64
N GLU A 160 -14.39 -18.44 -31.63
CA GLU A 160 -13.05 -19.00 -31.47
C GLU A 160 -12.15 -18.05 -30.68
N GLN A 161 -11.37 -18.59 -29.74
CA GLN A 161 -10.51 -17.81 -28.85
C GLN A 161 -9.29 -17.30 -29.62
N LEU A 162 -9.23 -15.96 -29.80
CA LEU A 162 -8.08 -15.27 -30.40
C LEU A 162 -6.98 -15.00 -29.36
N TRP A 163 -7.38 -14.72 -28.14
CA TRP A 163 -6.46 -14.40 -27.06
C TRP A 163 -7.11 -14.62 -25.70
N GLN A 164 -6.29 -15.03 -24.73
CA GLN A 164 -6.68 -15.18 -23.33
C GLN A 164 -5.56 -14.66 -22.44
N THR A 165 -5.94 -13.97 -21.34
CA THR A 165 -4.98 -13.65 -20.30
C THR A 165 -4.58 -14.92 -19.55
N ASN A 166 -3.31 -15.03 -19.18
CA ASN A 166 -2.81 -16.09 -18.32
C ASN A 166 -2.36 -15.50 -16.98
N PRO A 167 -3.29 -15.26 -16.04
CA PRO A 167 -2.96 -14.66 -14.76
C PRO A 167 -2.10 -15.61 -13.94
N VAL A 168 -1.12 -15.03 -13.24
CA VAL A 168 -0.38 -15.78 -12.22
C VAL A 168 -1.29 -16.01 -11.01
N TRP A 169 -1.50 -17.26 -10.65
CA TRP A 169 -2.31 -17.66 -9.50
C TRP A 169 -1.44 -17.80 -8.26
N ALA A 170 -1.95 -17.33 -7.11
CA ALA A 170 -1.34 -17.60 -5.83
C ALA A 170 -1.56 -19.07 -5.47
N CYS A 171 -0.48 -19.81 -5.33
CA CYS A 171 -0.54 -21.23 -5.00
C CYS A 171 0.24 -21.52 -3.72
N HIS A 172 -0.40 -22.23 -2.78
CA HIS A 172 0.23 -22.63 -1.51
C HIS A 172 1.03 -23.95 -1.59
N ARG A 173 0.90 -24.71 -2.69
CA ARG A 173 1.49 -26.06 -2.85
C ARG A 173 2.07 -26.34 -4.21
N CYS A 174 2.37 -25.31 -5.01
CA CYS A 174 2.87 -25.51 -6.38
C CYS A 174 4.25 -26.16 -6.44
N GLU A 175 5.04 -26.12 -5.36
CA GLU A 175 6.36 -26.76 -5.32
C GLU A 175 6.26 -28.30 -5.27
N GLU A 176 5.13 -28.85 -4.80
CA GLU A 176 4.91 -30.30 -4.74
C GLU A 176 4.45 -30.90 -6.07
N GLU A 177 3.92 -30.10 -7.00
CA GLU A 177 3.40 -30.58 -8.29
C GLU A 177 4.45 -30.57 -9.41
N ASP A 178 5.43 -29.65 -9.35
CA ASP A 178 6.49 -29.57 -10.38
C ASP A 178 7.53 -30.71 -10.33
N GLU A 179 7.73 -31.33 -9.16
CA GLU A 179 8.61 -32.51 -9.04
C GLU A 179 7.99 -33.78 -9.67
N SER A 180 6.65 -33.85 -9.79
CA SER A 180 5.96 -35.00 -10.38
C SER A 180 5.85 -34.92 -11.92
N ALA A 181 5.99 -33.72 -12.51
CA ALA A 181 5.88 -33.49 -13.95
C ALA A 181 7.19 -33.78 -14.72
N THR A 182 8.32 -33.90 -14.04
CA THR A 182 9.64 -34.15 -14.65
C THR A 182 10.04 -35.63 -14.74
N SER A 183 9.17 -36.56 -14.36
CA SER A 183 9.44 -38.01 -14.46
C SER A 183 8.47 -38.71 -15.40
N GLN A 184 8.57 -38.44 -16.70
CA GLN A 184 8.17 -39.36 -17.76
C GLN A 184 9.23 -39.42 -18.84
N PRO A 185 9.62 -40.64 -19.24
CA PRO A 185 10.74 -40.92 -20.15
C PRO A 185 10.47 -40.53 -21.61
#